data_8066751ccb6294aaf19a871fbc36de2b
#
_entry.id   8066751ccb6294aaf19a871fbc36de2b
#
_cell.length_a   1.000
_cell.length_b   1.000
_cell.length_c   1.000
_cell.angle_alpha   90.00
_cell.angle_beta   90.00
_cell.angle_gamma   90.00
#
_symmetry.space_group_name_H-M   'P 1'
#
loop_
_entity.id
_entity.type
_entity.pdbx_description
1 polymer ?
#
loop_
_entity_poly.entity_id
_entity_poly.type
_entity_poly.pdbx_seq_one_letter_code
_entity_poly.pdbx_strand_id
1 'polypeptide(L)'
;MSAFSSLESWPVDTVAAALLHRGEVVEQLGDTSRRFPVASVTKLVAAYGVMVAVEEGAVELDQPAGPEGSTLRHLLAHASGVGFDTREQQKPVGERRIYSSAGYEWAAEEVEKATEIPFAEYLAEGVCAPVGMQATILEGSAGHGLVSSVEDLAAFAAEVHSPSLLDPSTVEEMRSAQFPGLRGIVPGYGSFKDCTWGLGFEIHGEKKQWMGGLPADAVGHFGMSGTYLWVAGDWAMVALTDRDFGEWCKPLWAESNTAIWEECQAR
;
A
#
# COMPACT_ATOMS: atom_id res chain seq x y z
N MET A 1 20.17 -15.41 14.27
CA MET A 1 19.47 -14.36 15.06
C MET A 1 18.13 -14.15 14.36
N SER A 2 17.08 -13.77 15.10
CA SER A 2 15.77 -13.47 14.47
C SER A 2 15.91 -12.27 13.54
N ALA A 3 15.28 -12.33 12.35
CA ALA A 3 15.20 -11.20 11.42
C ALA A 3 14.60 -9.95 12.11
N PHE A 4 13.78 -10.17 13.13
CA PHE A 4 13.09 -9.12 13.88
C PHE A 4 13.86 -8.52 15.05
N SER A 5 15.10 -8.97 15.32
CA SER A 5 15.89 -8.43 16.43
C SER A 5 16.10 -6.92 16.34
N SER A 6 16.13 -6.35 15.13
CA SER A 6 16.22 -4.91 14.92
C SER A 6 14.93 -4.16 15.27
N LEU A 7 13.77 -4.80 15.10
CA LEU A 7 12.46 -4.20 15.39
C LEU A 7 12.23 -4.05 16.90
N GLU A 8 12.76 -4.97 17.70
CA GLU A 8 12.65 -4.91 19.17
C GLU A 8 13.37 -3.69 19.77
N SER A 9 14.29 -3.09 19.00
CA SER A 9 15.01 -1.88 19.41
C SER A 9 14.32 -0.58 18.99
N TRP A 10 13.21 -0.64 18.28
CA TRP A 10 12.48 0.57 17.87
C TRP A 10 11.94 1.31 19.10
N PRO A 11 11.97 2.64 19.11
CA PRO A 11 11.51 3.46 20.24
C PRO A 11 9.97 3.60 20.21
N VAL A 12 9.26 2.48 20.32
CA VAL A 12 7.79 2.35 20.31
C VAL A 12 7.36 1.54 21.52
N ASP A 13 6.17 1.77 22.04
CA ASP A 13 5.65 0.98 23.18
C ASP A 13 5.18 -0.39 22.69
N THR A 14 4.67 -0.44 21.45
CA THR A 14 4.20 -1.69 20.85
C THR A 14 4.65 -1.78 19.39
N VAL A 15 5.21 -2.94 19.04
CA VAL A 15 5.43 -3.37 17.65
C VAL A 15 4.86 -4.75 17.45
N ALA A 16 4.17 -4.96 16.34
CA ALA A 16 3.76 -6.26 15.85
C ALA A 16 4.21 -6.41 14.41
N ALA A 17 4.70 -7.59 14.02
CA ALA A 17 5.22 -7.83 12.67
C ALA A 17 5.02 -9.28 12.25
N ALA A 18 4.99 -9.51 10.94
CA ALA A 18 5.07 -10.83 10.32
C ALA A 18 5.96 -10.79 9.09
N LEU A 19 6.81 -11.81 8.94
CA LEU A 19 7.59 -12.10 7.73
C LEU A 19 6.98 -13.31 7.04
N LEU A 20 6.76 -13.19 5.73
CA LEU A 20 6.18 -14.24 4.91
C LEU A 20 7.19 -14.71 3.86
N HIS A 21 7.18 -16.00 3.57
CA HIS A 21 7.86 -16.61 2.44
C HIS A 21 6.87 -17.41 1.61
N ARG A 22 6.70 -17.04 0.34
CA ARG A 22 5.73 -17.67 -0.59
C ARG A 22 4.30 -17.70 -0.05
N GLY A 23 3.89 -16.60 0.57
CA GLY A 23 2.57 -16.46 1.15
C GLY A 23 2.39 -17.08 2.54
N GLU A 24 3.34 -17.87 3.04
CA GLU A 24 3.28 -18.49 4.36
C GLU A 24 4.03 -17.65 5.41
N VAL A 25 3.42 -17.43 6.56
CA VAL A 25 4.07 -16.74 7.68
C VAL A 25 5.17 -17.63 8.27
N VAL A 26 6.43 -17.14 8.21
CA VAL A 26 7.60 -17.87 8.71
C VAL A 26 8.18 -17.30 10.01
N GLU A 27 7.85 -16.06 10.34
CA GLU A 27 8.28 -15.43 11.59
C GLU A 27 7.27 -14.37 12.03
N GLN A 28 7.06 -14.22 13.34
CA GLN A 28 6.13 -13.25 13.92
C GLN A 28 6.77 -12.57 15.14
N LEU A 29 6.33 -11.33 15.40
CA LEU A 29 6.72 -10.54 16.58
C LEU A 29 5.49 -9.84 17.16
N GLY A 30 5.39 -9.80 18.48
CA GLY A 30 4.36 -9.06 19.21
C GLY A 30 2.96 -9.70 19.10
N ASP A 31 1.93 -8.90 19.41
CA ASP A 31 0.52 -9.32 19.29
C ASP A 31 0.01 -9.06 17.87
N THR A 32 0.04 -10.11 17.05
CA THR A 32 -0.32 -10.04 15.62
C THR A 32 -1.83 -9.88 15.39
N SER A 33 -2.64 -10.16 16.40
CA SER A 33 -4.11 -9.99 16.36
C SER A 33 -4.57 -8.58 16.74
N ARG A 34 -3.69 -7.79 17.40
CA ARG A 34 -4.00 -6.42 17.81
C ARG A 34 -4.32 -5.56 16.58
N ARG A 35 -5.40 -4.77 16.69
CA ARG A 35 -5.79 -3.82 15.65
C ARG A 35 -5.03 -2.50 15.78
N PHE A 36 -4.59 -1.99 14.64
CA PHE A 36 -3.90 -0.70 14.51
C PHE A 36 -4.55 0.14 13.40
N PRO A 37 -4.64 1.47 13.54
CA PRO A 37 -4.87 2.33 12.39
C PRO A 37 -3.64 2.24 11.47
N VAL A 38 -3.86 1.92 10.20
CA VAL A 38 -2.75 1.65 9.27
C VAL A 38 -2.45 2.80 8.32
N ALA A 39 -3.16 3.91 8.46
CA ALA A 39 -3.00 5.12 7.66
C ALA A 39 -2.88 4.78 6.16
N SER A 40 -1.83 5.24 5.49
CA SER A 40 -1.71 5.10 4.03
C SER A 40 -1.48 3.66 3.52
N VAL A 41 -1.21 2.67 4.38
CA VAL A 41 -1.27 1.26 3.98
C VAL A 41 -2.68 0.89 3.50
N THR A 42 -3.71 1.63 3.92
CA THR A 42 -5.08 1.57 3.38
C THR A 42 -5.11 1.58 1.85
N LYS A 43 -4.26 2.38 1.21
CA LYS A 43 -4.24 2.54 -0.25
C LYS A 43 -3.99 1.24 -1.02
N LEU A 44 -3.21 0.33 -0.44
CA LEU A 44 -2.96 -0.99 -1.03
C LEU A 44 -4.26 -1.79 -1.13
N VAL A 45 -4.99 -1.89 -0.02
CA VAL A 45 -6.24 -2.66 0.07
C VAL A 45 -7.37 -1.95 -0.70
N ALA A 46 -7.45 -0.62 -0.63
CA ALA A 46 -8.43 0.16 -1.38
C ALA A 46 -8.23 0.04 -2.90
N ALA A 47 -6.98 0.13 -3.39
CA ALA A 47 -6.68 -0.08 -4.79
C ALA A 47 -7.04 -1.50 -5.24
N TYR A 48 -6.79 -2.50 -4.40
CA TYR A 48 -7.17 -3.89 -4.65
C TYR A 48 -8.69 -4.02 -4.81
N GLY A 49 -9.48 -3.36 -3.95
CA GLY A 49 -10.95 -3.31 -4.08
C GLY A 49 -11.42 -2.61 -5.36
N VAL A 50 -10.75 -1.53 -5.79
CA VAL A 50 -11.04 -0.90 -7.08
C VAL A 50 -10.76 -1.86 -8.24
N MET A 51 -9.67 -2.65 -8.17
CA MET A 51 -9.34 -3.62 -9.22
C MET A 51 -10.30 -4.82 -9.24
N VAL A 52 -10.88 -5.21 -8.09
CA VAL A 52 -12.00 -6.17 -8.06
C VAL A 52 -13.17 -5.61 -8.87
N ALA A 53 -13.55 -4.34 -8.66
CA ALA A 53 -14.62 -3.69 -9.44
C ALA A 53 -14.30 -3.58 -10.94
N VAL A 54 -13.01 -3.46 -11.30
CA VAL A 54 -12.56 -3.51 -12.71
C VAL A 54 -12.76 -4.89 -13.31
N GLU A 55 -12.35 -5.97 -12.62
CA GLU A 55 -12.53 -7.34 -13.13
C GLU A 55 -14.00 -7.78 -13.19
N GLU A 56 -14.82 -7.28 -12.27
CA GLU A 56 -16.27 -7.46 -12.31
C GLU A 56 -16.95 -6.69 -13.45
N GLY A 57 -16.24 -5.76 -14.09
CA GLY A 57 -16.77 -4.91 -15.16
C GLY A 57 -17.69 -3.79 -14.65
N ALA A 58 -17.67 -3.49 -13.35
CA ALA A 58 -18.42 -2.38 -12.77
C ALA A 58 -17.80 -1.03 -13.16
N VAL A 59 -16.48 -0.94 -13.21
CA VAL A 59 -15.73 0.23 -13.66
C VAL A 59 -14.64 -0.18 -14.64
N GLU A 60 -14.14 0.78 -15.43
CA GLU A 60 -12.99 0.58 -16.32
C GLU A 60 -11.80 1.40 -15.82
N LEU A 61 -10.60 0.80 -15.80
CA LEU A 61 -9.40 1.46 -15.29
C LEU A 61 -9.06 2.76 -16.05
N ASP A 62 -9.37 2.82 -17.33
CA ASP A 62 -9.14 4.00 -18.18
C ASP A 62 -10.40 4.85 -18.41
N GLN A 63 -11.50 4.59 -17.69
CA GLN A 63 -12.66 5.48 -17.70
C GLN A 63 -12.31 6.88 -17.14
N PRO A 64 -12.95 7.96 -17.63
CA PRO A 64 -12.79 9.28 -17.05
C PRO A 64 -13.16 9.30 -15.57
N ALA A 65 -12.24 9.75 -14.72
CA ALA A 65 -12.42 9.90 -13.28
C ALA A 65 -11.49 10.99 -12.74
N GLY A 66 -11.99 11.81 -11.83
CA GLY A 66 -11.23 12.93 -11.31
C GLY A 66 -11.31 14.18 -12.18
N PRO A 67 -10.26 15.02 -12.25
CA PRO A 67 -10.25 16.21 -13.09
C PRO A 67 -10.26 15.88 -14.58
N GLU A 68 -10.60 16.84 -15.41
CA GLU A 68 -10.67 16.69 -16.86
C GLU A 68 -9.38 16.10 -17.44
N GLY A 69 -9.50 15.04 -18.24
CA GLY A 69 -8.38 14.28 -18.83
C GLY A 69 -7.76 13.24 -17.90
N SER A 70 -8.21 13.15 -16.64
CA SER A 70 -7.81 12.08 -15.72
C SER A 70 -8.68 10.83 -15.89
N THR A 71 -8.13 9.68 -15.50
CA THR A 71 -8.82 8.39 -15.45
C THR A 71 -8.66 7.77 -14.07
N LEU A 72 -9.38 6.68 -13.81
CA LEU A 72 -9.25 5.90 -12.58
C LEU A 72 -7.79 5.43 -12.38
N ARG A 73 -7.10 5.03 -13.45
CA ARG A 73 -5.66 4.71 -13.46
C ARG A 73 -4.80 5.87 -12.94
N HIS A 74 -5.07 7.10 -13.37
CA HIS A 74 -4.32 8.28 -12.91
C HIS A 74 -4.54 8.54 -11.42
N LEU A 75 -5.74 8.32 -10.89
CA LEU A 75 -6.03 8.48 -9.46
C LEU A 75 -5.24 7.47 -8.62
N LEU A 76 -5.29 6.17 -8.97
CA LEU A 76 -4.61 5.10 -8.24
C LEU A 76 -3.09 5.22 -8.30
N ALA A 77 -2.55 5.75 -9.40
CA ALA A 77 -1.11 5.96 -9.59
C ALA A 77 -0.61 7.34 -9.17
N HIS A 78 -1.45 8.17 -8.52
CA HIS A 78 -1.08 9.53 -8.12
C HIS A 78 -0.63 10.45 -9.28
N ALA A 79 -1.16 10.23 -10.48
CA ALA A 79 -0.80 10.97 -11.70
C ALA A 79 -1.90 11.92 -12.19
N SER A 80 -3.00 12.05 -11.44
CA SER A 80 -4.16 12.88 -11.80
C SER A 80 -3.92 14.39 -11.65
N GLY A 81 -2.87 14.78 -10.93
CA GLY A 81 -2.62 16.18 -10.60
C GLY A 81 -3.43 16.73 -9.42
N VAL A 82 -4.25 15.92 -8.77
CA VAL A 82 -5.07 16.27 -7.60
C VAL A 82 -4.20 16.44 -6.37
N GLY A 83 -4.53 17.41 -5.51
CA GLY A 83 -3.81 17.69 -4.27
C GLY A 83 -3.89 16.55 -3.26
N PHE A 84 -3.10 16.65 -2.17
CA PHE A 84 -2.97 15.61 -1.16
C PHE A 84 -4.32 15.24 -0.51
N ASP A 85 -5.03 16.24 0.02
CA ASP A 85 -6.28 16.15 0.78
C ASP A 85 -7.40 17.03 0.20
N THR A 86 -7.20 17.53 -1.00
CA THR A 86 -8.15 18.39 -1.71
C THR A 86 -8.36 17.90 -3.14
N ARG A 87 -9.57 18.04 -3.66
CA ARG A 87 -9.90 17.72 -5.06
C ARG A 87 -9.48 18.81 -6.04
N GLU A 88 -8.82 19.86 -5.56
CA GLU A 88 -8.28 20.91 -6.40
C GLU A 88 -7.12 20.36 -7.25
N GLN A 89 -7.19 20.59 -8.55
CA GLN A 89 -6.12 20.22 -9.46
C GLN A 89 -4.95 21.19 -9.32
N GLN A 90 -3.82 20.71 -8.86
CA GLN A 90 -2.60 21.48 -8.64
C GLN A 90 -1.65 21.45 -9.84
N LYS A 91 -1.75 20.42 -10.69
CA LYS A 91 -0.93 20.20 -11.89
C LYS A 91 -1.75 19.53 -13.00
N PRO A 92 -1.38 19.73 -14.26
CA PRO A 92 -1.93 18.95 -15.36
C PRO A 92 -1.78 17.44 -15.11
N VAL A 93 -2.75 16.69 -15.62
CA VAL A 93 -2.72 15.21 -15.59
C VAL A 93 -1.45 14.69 -16.25
N GLY A 94 -0.76 13.77 -15.60
CA GLY A 94 0.47 13.15 -16.12
C GLY A 94 1.73 14.04 -16.08
N GLU A 95 1.67 15.28 -15.57
CA GLU A 95 2.85 16.16 -15.48
C GLU A 95 3.76 15.80 -14.31
N ARG A 96 3.17 15.46 -13.16
CA ARG A 96 3.89 15.10 -11.94
C ARG A 96 3.12 14.04 -11.16
N ARG A 97 3.87 13.29 -10.36
CA ARG A 97 3.27 12.44 -9.33
C ARG A 97 2.99 13.29 -8.10
N ILE A 98 1.71 13.51 -7.82
CA ILE A 98 1.24 14.19 -6.62
C ILE A 98 0.53 13.16 -5.76
N TYR A 99 1.18 12.75 -4.68
CA TYR A 99 0.61 11.82 -3.71
C TYR A 99 -0.71 12.38 -3.16
N SER A 100 -1.80 11.61 -3.30
CA SER A 100 -3.15 12.12 -3.01
C SER A 100 -4.01 11.08 -2.30
N SER A 101 -4.52 11.42 -1.12
CA SER A 101 -5.60 10.68 -0.46
C SER A 101 -6.96 11.03 -1.08
N ALA A 102 -7.17 12.29 -1.46
CA ALA A 102 -8.38 12.73 -2.16
C ALA A 102 -8.61 11.99 -3.49
N GLY A 103 -7.52 11.61 -4.19
CA GLY A 103 -7.61 10.77 -5.39
C GLY A 103 -8.18 9.37 -5.11
N TYR A 104 -7.84 8.78 -3.97
CA TYR A 104 -8.38 7.48 -3.54
C TYR A 104 -9.82 7.56 -3.09
N GLU A 105 -10.21 8.64 -2.42
CA GLU A 105 -11.63 8.90 -2.10
C GLU A 105 -12.46 9.04 -3.38
N TRP A 106 -11.91 9.71 -4.39
CA TRP A 106 -12.57 9.84 -5.69
C TRP A 106 -12.69 8.49 -6.41
N ALA A 107 -11.62 7.67 -6.38
CA ALA A 107 -11.65 6.32 -6.96
C ALA A 107 -12.70 5.43 -6.26
N ALA A 108 -12.79 5.50 -4.93
CA ALA A 108 -13.80 4.79 -4.15
C ALA A 108 -15.23 5.23 -4.54
N GLU A 109 -15.47 6.52 -4.71
CA GLU A 109 -16.77 7.05 -5.15
C GLU A 109 -17.17 6.58 -6.57
N GLU A 110 -16.21 6.38 -7.47
CA GLU A 110 -16.52 5.80 -8.79
C GLU A 110 -17.02 4.36 -8.67
N VAL A 111 -16.44 3.57 -7.76
CA VAL A 111 -16.95 2.21 -7.46
C VAL A 111 -18.33 2.28 -6.80
N GLU A 112 -18.53 3.15 -5.80
CA GLU A 112 -19.85 3.33 -5.16
C GLU A 112 -20.95 3.71 -6.17
N LYS A 113 -20.66 4.63 -7.08
CA LYS A 113 -21.60 5.05 -8.13
C LYS A 113 -21.94 3.91 -9.09
N ALA A 114 -20.98 3.07 -9.41
CA ALA A 114 -21.16 1.98 -10.36
C ALA A 114 -21.90 0.78 -9.75
N THR A 115 -21.63 0.49 -8.49
CA THR A 115 -22.15 -0.69 -7.78
C THR A 115 -23.39 -0.40 -6.94
N GLU A 116 -23.64 0.89 -6.62
CA GLU A 116 -24.65 1.33 -5.65
C GLU A 116 -24.40 0.79 -4.21
N ILE A 117 -23.15 0.33 -3.92
CA ILE A 117 -22.73 -0.20 -2.62
C ILE A 117 -21.73 0.79 -2.00
N PRO A 118 -21.87 1.20 -0.73
CA PRO A 118 -20.85 2.00 -0.05
C PRO A 118 -19.47 1.33 -0.13
N PHE A 119 -18.42 2.08 -0.46
CA PHE A 119 -17.09 1.48 -0.72
C PHE A 119 -16.55 0.68 0.47
N ALA A 120 -16.83 1.11 1.71
CA ALA A 120 -16.43 0.36 2.90
C ALA A 120 -17.09 -1.03 2.95
N GLU A 121 -18.35 -1.14 2.56
CA GLU A 121 -19.10 -2.40 2.48
C GLU A 121 -18.58 -3.24 1.30
N TYR A 122 -18.41 -2.61 0.13
CA TYR A 122 -17.83 -3.26 -1.04
C TYR A 122 -16.44 -3.85 -0.75
N LEU A 123 -15.57 -3.08 -0.07
CA LEU A 123 -14.24 -3.53 0.32
C LEU A 123 -14.30 -4.69 1.33
N ALA A 124 -15.19 -4.62 2.31
CA ALA A 124 -15.38 -5.66 3.31
C ALA A 124 -15.83 -6.98 2.69
N GLU A 125 -16.81 -6.94 1.77
CA GLU A 125 -17.37 -8.13 1.13
C GLU A 125 -16.53 -8.62 -0.06
N GLY A 126 -16.00 -7.69 -0.87
CA GLY A 126 -15.27 -8.01 -2.09
C GLY A 126 -13.80 -8.34 -1.88
N VAL A 127 -13.18 -7.88 -0.79
CA VAL A 127 -11.75 -8.12 -0.51
C VAL A 127 -11.54 -8.74 0.86
N CYS A 128 -11.97 -8.06 1.94
CA CYS A 128 -11.59 -8.49 3.28
C CYS A 128 -12.13 -9.88 3.62
N ALA A 129 -13.39 -10.17 3.33
CA ALA A 129 -14.00 -11.46 3.62
C ALA A 129 -13.38 -12.61 2.81
N PRO A 130 -13.22 -12.53 1.47
CA PRO A 130 -12.58 -13.58 0.67
C PRO A 130 -11.12 -13.84 1.06
N VAL A 131 -10.36 -12.80 1.39
CA VAL A 131 -8.94 -12.91 1.80
C VAL A 131 -8.79 -13.37 3.25
N GLY A 132 -9.87 -13.31 4.04
CA GLY A 132 -9.86 -13.74 5.46
C GLY A 132 -9.45 -12.63 6.44
N MET A 133 -9.50 -11.36 6.04
CA MET A 133 -9.14 -10.18 6.84
C MET A 133 -10.29 -9.78 7.80
N GLN A 134 -10.57 -10.60 8.80
CA GLN A 134 -11.77 -10.48 9.65
C GLN A 134 -11.70 -9.32 10.67
N ALA A 135 -10.51 -8.87 11.04
CA ALA A 135 -10.30 -7.75 11.95
C ALA A 135 -10.21 -6.40 11.24
N THR A 136 -10.28 -6.39 9.90
CA THR A 136 -10.08 -5.20 9.07
C THR A 136 -11.38 -4.48 8.81
N ILE A 137 -11.38 -3.16 9.04
CA ILE A 137 -12.53 -2.27 8.81
C ILE A 137 -12.05 -0.95 8.21
N LEU A 138 -12.75 -0.48 7.17
CA LEU A 138 -12.57 0.89 6.67
C LEU A 138 -13.51 1.83 7.42
N GLU A 139 -12.95 2.56 8.41
CA GLU A 139 -13.70 3.48 9.28
C GLU A 139 -13.80 4.91 8.74
N GLY A 140 -13.16 5.19 7.59
CA GLY A 140 -13.09 6.55 7.05
C GLY A 140 -12.67 6.58 5.60
N SER A 141 -11.72 7.48 5.28
CA SER A 141 -11.23 7.69 3.91
C SER A 141 -10.61 6.44 3.31
N ALA A 142 -10.95 6.12 2.05
CA ALA A 142 -10.28 5.09 1.26
C ALA A 142 -8.77 5.36 1.05
N GLY A 143 -8.32 6.57 1.35
CA GLY A 143 -6.90 6.95 1.30
C GLY A 143 -6.12 6.62 2.58
N HIS A 144 -6.78 6.45 3.76
CA HIS A 144 -6.06 6.31 5.03
C HIS A 144 -6.88 5.77 6.21
N GLY A 145 -8.15 5.43 6.01
CA GLY A 145 -9.09 5.12 7.11
C GLY A 145 -9.16 3.65 7.53
N LEU A 146 -8.27 2.78 7.06
CA LEU A 146 -8.29 1.37 7.41
C LEU A 146 -7.73 1.14 8.83
N VAL A 147 -8.43 0.31 9.58
CA VAL A 147 -7.95 -0.28 10.83
C VAL A 147 -7.80 -1.79 10.59
N SER A 148 -6.63 -2.36 10.88
CA SER A 148 -6.31 -3.74 10.57
C SER A 148 -5.34 -4.35 11.59
N SER A 149 -5.04 -5.63 11.46
CA SER A 149 -4.06 -6.36 12.25
C SER A 149 -2.90 -6.86 11.38
N VAL A 150 -1.82 -7.33 12.02
CA VAL A 150 -0.71 -7.97 11.30
C VAL A 150 -1.19 -9.26 10.61
N GLU A 151 -2.06 -10.04 11.25
CA GLU A 151 -2.63 -11.29 10.70
C GLU A 151 -3.38 -11.00 9.39
N ASP A 152 -4.25 -9.99 9.41
CA ASP A 152 -5.04 -9.63 8.24
C ASP A 152 -4.19 -9.07 7.09
N LEU A 153 -3.23 -8.18 7.41
CA LEU A 153 -2.33 -7.64 6.39
C LEU A 153 -1.33 -8.69 5.88
N ALA A 154 -0.99 -9.70 6.68
CA ALA A 154 -0.22 -10.86 6.22
C ALA A 154 -1.04 -11.70 5.23
N ALA A 155 -2.32 -11.93 5.50
CA ALA A 155 -3.23 -12.59 4.55
C ALA A 155 -3.35 -11.79 3.24
N PHE A 156 -3.46 -10.46 3.32
CA PHE A 156 -3.43 -9.59 2.14
C PHE A 156 -2.10 -9.65 1.38
N ALA A 157 -0.96 -9.67 2.09
CA ALA A 157 0.35 -9.81 1.46
C ALA A 157 0.52 -11.17 0.77
N ALA A 158 -0.04 -12.24 1.33
CA ALA A 158 -0.09 -13.57 0.71
C ALA A 158 -0.94 -13.56 -0.58
N GLU A 159 -2.10 -12.88 -0.56
CA GLU A 159 -2.96 -12.68 -1.73
C GLU A 159 -2.23 -11.88 -2.83
N VAL A 160 -1.49 -10.82 -2.49
CA VAL A 160 -0.67 -10.06 -3.47
C VAL A 160 0.46 -10.91 -4.06
N HIS A 161 1.02 -11.85 -3.29
CA HIS A 161 2.08 -12.75 -3.76
C HIS A 161 1.53 -13.86 -4.65
N SER A 162 0.42 -14.47 -4.27
CA SER A 162 -0.22 -15.57 -5.00
C SER A 162 -1.73 -15.31 -5.10
N PRO A 163 -2.14 -14.45 -6.05
CA PRO A 163 -3.50 -13.97 -6.14
C PRO A 163 -4.50 -15.10 -6.45
N SER A 164 -5.60 -15.07 -5.72
CA SER A 164 -6.73 -15.98 -5.88
C SER A 164 -8.04 -15.23 -6.16
N LEU A 165 -8.11 -13.98 -5.75
CA LEU A 165 -9.28 -13.11 -5.92
C LEU A 165 -9.23 -12.35 -7.25
N LEU A 166 -8.05 -11.85 -7.63
CA LEU A 166 -7.80 -11.20 -8.92
C LEU A 166 -7.00 -12.12 -9.84
N ASP A 167 -7.11 -11.90 -11.16
CA ASP A 167 -6.22 -12.54 -12.12
C ASP A 167 -4.75 -12.17 -11.84
N PRO A 168 -3.82 -13.12 -11.89
CA PRO A 168 -2.39 -12.83 -11.68
C PRO A 168 -1.85 -11.68 -12.53
N SER A 169 -2.34 -11.53 -13.77
CA SER A 169 -1.93 -10.43 -14.66
C SER A 169 -2.42 -9.06 -14.15
N THR A 170 -3.56 -9.00 -13.50
CA THR A 170 -4.08 -7.78 -12.88
C THR A 170 -3.19 -7.34 -11.71
N VAL A 171 -2.80 -8.28 -10.85
CA VAL A 171 -1.89 -7.97 -9.73
C VAL A 171 -0.49 -7.59 -10.24
N GLU A 172 0.00 -8.21 -11.32
CA GLU A 172 1.25 -7.81 -11.97
C GLU A 172 1.14 -6.39 -12.53
N GLU A 173 0.03 -6.01 -13.16
CA GLU A 173 -0.22 -4.63 -13.60
C GLU A 173 -0.23 -3.65 -12.42
N MET A 174 -0.86 -4.02 -11.30
CA MET A 174 -0.86 -3.19 -10.08
C MET A 174 0.55 -2.94 -9.54
N ARG A 175 1.44 -3.92 -9.63
CA ARG A 175 2.83 -3.85 -9.18
C ARG A 175 3.78 -3.22 -10.22
N SER A 176 3.31 -2.99 -11.43
CA SER A 176 4.09 -2.42 -12.53
C SER A 176 4.03 -0.90 -12.57
N ALA A 177 5.14 -0.27 -13.02
CA ALA A 177 5.24 1.18 -13.06
C ALA A 177 4.20 1.81 -13.99
N GLN A 178 3.32 2.61 -13.43
CA GLN A 178 2.37 3.43 -14.16
C GLN A 178 2.99 4.82 -14.41
N PHE A 179 2.85 5.35 -15.62
CA PHE A 179 3.39 6.67 -15.97
C PHE A 179 4.85 6.85 -15.53
N PRO A 180 5.80 6.05 -16.06
CA PRO A 180 7.20 6.06 -15.63
C PRO A 180 7.87 7.41 -15.90
N GLY A 181 8.92 7.74 -15.12
CA GLY A 181 9.69 8.98 -15.25
C GLY A 181 9.04 10.22 -14.63
N LEU A 182 7.88 10.08 -13.96
CA LEU A 182 7.26 11.21 -13.28
C LEU A 182 8.05 11.59 -12.01
N ARG A 183 8.46 12.86 -11.95
CA ARG A 183 8.96 13.45 -10.72
C ARG A 183 7.83 13.54 -9.68
N GLY A 184 8.14 13.24 -8.42
CA GLY A 184 7.17 13.34 -7.34
C GLY A 184 7.80 13.49 -5.97
N ILE A 185 6.94 13.54 -4.96
CA ILE A 185 7.34 13.60 -3.55
C ILE A 185 6.78 12.36 -2.86
N VAL A 186 7.65 11.65 -2.13
CA VAL A 186 7.23 10.65 -1.14
C VAL A 186 7.11 11.38 0.19
N PRO A 187 5.92 11.36 0.83
CA PRO A 187 5.72 12.04 2.11
C PRO A 187 6.78 11.66 3.14
N GLY A 188 7.39 12.66 3.78
CA GLY A 188 8.44 12.46 4.77
C GLY A 188 9.85 12.18 4.23
N TYR A 189 9.99 11.77 2.96
CA TYR A 189 11.29 11.44 2.34
C TYR A 189 11.76 12.44 1.28
N GLY A 190 10.89 13.31 0.80
CA GLY A 190 11.24 14.37 -0.12
C GLY A 190 11.02 14.05 -1.59
N SER A 191 11.72 14.77 -2.48
CA SER A 191 11.50 14.75 -3.93
C SER A 191 12.41 13.77 -4.64
N PHE A 192 11.83 12.99 -5.54
CA PHE A 192 12.53 12.04 -6.42
C PHE A 192 12.31 12.43 -7.89
N LYS A 193 13.35 12.29 -8.73
CA LYS A 193 13.27 12.58 -10.18
C LYS A 193 12.37 11.57 -10.88
N ASP A 194 12.49 10.30 -10.50
CA ASP A 194 11.60 9.22 -10.85
C ASP A 194 10.95 8.71 -9.56
N CYS A 195 9.69 9.08 -9.37
CA CYS A 195 8.88 8.68 -8.24
C CYS A 195 7.98 7.53 -8.67
N THR A 196 8.58 6.34 -8.81
CA THR A 196 7.96 5.15 -9.38
C THR A 196 6.78 4.66 -8.53
N TRP A 197 5.64 4.40 -9.19
CA TRP A 197 4.40 3.96 -8.56
C TRP A 197 3.59 3.06 -9.49
N GLY A 198 2.94 2.03 -8.93
CA GLY A 198 1.98 1.19 -9.61
C GLY A 198 0.54 1.64 -9.33
N LEU A 199 -0.42 0.72 -9.39
CA LEU A 199 -1.80 0.96 -9.00
C LEU A 199 -1.96 0.61 -7.51
N GLY A 200 -1.85 1.62 -6.65
CA GLY A 200 -1.86 1.46 -5.19
C GLY A 200 -0.49 1.30 -4.56
N PHE A 201 0.42 0.64 -5.22
CA PHE A 201 1.73 0.29 -4.69
C PHE A 201 2.79 1.34 -4.98
N GLU A 202 3.51 1.79 -3.96
CA GLU A 202 4.80 2.41 -4.15
C GLU A 202 5.80 1.36 -4.65
N ILE A 203 6.53 1.65 -5.73
CA ILE A 203 7.61 0.80 -6.23
C ILE A 203 8.92 1.38 -5.75
N HIS A 204 9.79 0.54 -5.17
CA HIS A 204 11.09 0.99 -4.62
C HIS A 204 11.92 1.73 -5.66
N GLY A 205 12.15 1.14 -6.82
CA GLY A 205 12.96 1.75 -7.88
C GLY A 205 14.36 2.13 -7.38
N GLU A 206 14.80 3.34 -7.75
CA GLU A 206 16.08 3.91 -7.32
C GLU A 206 15.93 4.84 -6.09
N LYS A 207 14.76 4.83 -5.44
CA LYS A 207 14.49 5.68 -4.28
C LYS A 207 15.18 5.12 -3.03
N LYS A 208 16.03 5.92 -2.41
CA LYS A 208 16.60 5.59 -1.10
C LYS A 208 15.67 6.11 -0.02
N GLN A 209 14.81 5.27 0.48
CA GLN A 209 13.78 5.61 1.45
C GLN A 209 13.49 4.40 2.40
N TRP A 210 12.31 4.29 2.96
CA TRP A 210 11.95 3.32 3.99
C TRP A 210 12.20 1.84 3.62
N MET A 211 12.19 1.48 2.35
CA MET A 211 12.46 0.10 1.90
C MET A 211 13.95 -0.30 2.02
N GLY A 212 14.86 0.68 2.17
CA GLY A 212 16.28 0.39 2.40
C GLY A 212 16.95 -0.36 1.26
N GLY A 213 17.52 -1.53 1.55
CA GLY A 213 18.26 -2.38 0.61
C GLY A 213 17.40 -3.40 -0.14
N LEU A 214 16.07 -3.28 -0.13
CA LEU A 214 15.21 -4.14 -0.94
C LEU A 214 15.51 -3.98 -2.44
N PRO A 215 15.17 -4.97 -3.29
CA PRO A 215 15.35 -4.87 -4.74
C PRO A 215 14.47 -3.79 -5.36
N ALA A 216 14.86 -3.30 -6.54
CA ALA A 216 14.19 -2.18 -7.20
C ALA A 216 12.72 -2.46 -7.57
N ASP A 217 12.36 -3.72 -7.75
CA ASP A 217 11.01 -4.19 -8.04
C ASP A 217 10.16 -4.47 -6.78
N ALA A 218 10.72 -4.26 -5.59
CA ALA A 218 9.96 -4.32 -4.35
C ALA A 218 8.82 -3.29 -4.37
N VAL A 219 7.66 -3.71 -3.90
CA VAL A 219 6.46 -2.88 -3.85
C VAL A 219 5.88 -2.84 -2.45
N GLY A 220 5.14 -1.79 -2.12
CA GLY A 220 4.50 -1.68 -0.82
C GLY A 220 3.97 -0.29 -0.54
N HIS A 221 3.71 -0.02 0.71
CA HIS A 221 3.38 1.31 1.20
C HIS A 221 3.63 1.42 2.70
N PHE A 222 3.87 2.64 3.16
CA PHE A 222 3.92 2.94 4.58
C PHE A 222 2.79 3.90 4.99
N GLY A 223 2.47 3.90 6.27
CA GLY A 223 1.46 4.76 6.88
C GLY A 223 2.05 5.72 7.90
N MET A 224 1.48 6.94 7.95
CA MET A 224 1.86 7.96 8.93
C MET A 224 1.57 7.55 10.38
N SER A 225 0.85 6.46 10.60
CA SER A 225 0.67 5.82 11.91
C SER A 225 1.81 4.88 12.33
N GLY A 226 2.98 4.94 11.66
CA GLY A 226 4.12 4.09 12.00
C GLY A 226 4.00 2.66 11.52
N THR A 227 3.44 2.45 10.35
CA THR A 227 3.07 1.14 9.80
C THR A 227 3.61 0.97 8.40
N TYR A 228 3.91 -0.26 7.97
CA TYR A 228 4.21 -0.55 6.58
C TYR A 228 3.94 -2.01 6.19
N LEU A 229 3.80 -2.22 4.88
CA LEU A 229 3.78 -3.51 4.21
C LEU A 229 4.64 -3.43 2.96
N TRP A 230 5.50 -4.43 2.74
CA TRP A 230 6.21 -4.60 1.47
C TRP A 230 6.17 -6.05 0.97
N VAL A 231 6.27 -6.19 -0.36
CA VAL A 231 6.41 -7.47 -1.08
C VAL A 231 7.61 -7.37 -2.02
N ALA A 232 8.52 -8.36 -1.97
CA ALA A 232 9.74 -8.42 -2.76
C ALA A 232 10.07 -9.87 -3.11
N GLY A 233 10.01 -10.25 -4.38
CA GLY A 233 10.19 -11.62 -4.82
C GLY A 233 9.24 -12.58 -4.10
N ASP A 234 9.80 -13.64 -3.48
CA ASP A 234 9.06 -14.63 -2.70
C ASP A 234 8.74 -14.19 -1.26
N TRP A 235 9.14 -12.98 -0.87
CA TRP A 235 9.05 -12.48 0.50
C TRP A 235 8.07 -11.32 0.64
N ALA A 236 7.44 -11.24 1.79
CA ALA A 236 6.65 -10.08 2.18
C ALA A 236 6.80 -9.82 3.68
N MET A 237 6.60 -8.58 4.09
CA MET A 237 6.64 -8.19 5.48
C MET A 237 5.57 -7.16 5.81
N VAL A 238 5.02 -7.29 7.00
CA VAL A 238 4.13 -6.34 7.66
C VAL A 238 4.75 -5.92 8.98
N ALA A 239 4.78 -4.61 9.27
CA ALA A 239 5.11 -4.10 10.59
C ALA A 239 4.17 -2.96 10.98
N LEU A 240 3.57 -3.08 12.15
CA LEU A 240 2.61 -2.13 12.71
C LEU A 240 3.09 -1.68 14.10
N THR A 241 3.03 -0.39 14.36
CA THR A 241 3.42 0.19 15.65
C THR A 241 2.34 1.13 16.18
N ASP A 242 2.45 1.51 17.46
CA ASP A 242 1.59 2.50 18.11
C ASP A 242 2.21 3.90 18.18
N ARG A 243 3.25 4.14 17.38
CA ARG A 243 3.92 5.45 17.30
C ARG A 243 3.89 5.99 15.88
N ASP A 244 3.39 7.20 15.73
CA ASP A 244 3.35 7.89 14.43
C ASP A 244 4.72 7.99 13.76
N PHE A 245 4.69 7.99 12.41
CA PHE A 245 5.84 8.25 11.56
C PHE A 245 6.54 9.56 11.94
N GLY A 246 7.86 9.54 11.96
CA GLY A 246 8.68 10.71 12.29
C GLY A 246 10.15 10.45 12.02
N GLU A 247 11.01 11.30 12.57
CA GLU A 247 12.45 11.19 12.37
C GLU A 247 13.03 9.87 12.91
N TRP A 248 12.35 9.24 13.87
CA TRP A 248 12.79 7.98 14.47
C TRP A 248 12.78 6.81 13.50
N CYS A 249 11.77 6.74 12.63
CA CYS A 249 11.59 5.59 11.75
C CYS A 249 12.37 5.69 10.44
N LYS A 250 12.73 6.89 9.99
CA LYS A 250 13.42 7.07 8.70
C LYS A 250 14.70 6.24 8.57
N PRO A 251 15.67 6.31 9.51
CA PRO A 251 16.84 5.44 9.47
C PRO A 251 16.50 3.99 9.86
N LEU A 252 15.70 3.79 10.92
CA LEU A 252 15.45 2.47 11.49
C LEU A 252 14.69 1.55 10.53
N TRP A 253 13.72 2.06 9.79
CA TRP A 253 13.02 1.25 8.79
C TRP A 253 13.95 0.81 7.65
N ALA A 254 14.74 1.73 7.10
CA ALA A 254 15.68 1.41 6.04
C ALA A 254 16.73 0.39 6.49
N GLU A 255 17.29 0.55 7.70
CA GLU A 255 18.26 -0.37 8.30
C GLU A 255 17.63 -1.75 8.57
N SER A 256 16.46 -1.79 9.23
CA SER A 256 15.77 -3.04 9.54
C SER A 256 15.35 -3.79 8.29
N ASN A 257 14.76 -3.11 7.30
CA ASN A 257 14.35 -3.74 6.04
C ASN A 257 15.54 -4.26 5.25
N THR A 258 16.69 -3.56 5.29
CA THR A 258 17.94 -4.06 4.68
C THR A 258 18.41 -5.33 5.36
N ALA A 259 18.49 -5.35 6.70
CA ALA A 259 18.94 -6.50 7.45
C ALA A 259 18.01 -7.72 7.28
N ILE A 260 16.70 -7.49 7.29
CA ILE A 260 15.68 -8.54 7.05
C ILE A 260 15.85 -9.11 5.64
N TRP A 261 15.99 -8.24 4.64
CA TRP A 261 16.19 -8.68 3.25
C TRP A 261 17.47 -9.51 3.07
N GLU A 262 18.59 -9.09 3.66
CA GLU A 262 19.85 -9.85 3.64
C GLU A 262 19.68 -11.25 4.28
N GLU A 263 18.93 -11.34 5.39
CA GLU A 263 18.62 -12.63 6.00
C GLU A 263 17.70 -13.50 5.12
N CYS A 264 16.69 -12.90 4.47
CA CYS A 264 15.82 -13.59 3.51
C CYS A 264 16.62 -14.21 2.35
N GLN A 265 17.63 -13.49 1.84
CA GLN A 265 18.49 -13.99 0.77
C GLN A 265 19.47 -15.09 1.22
N ALA A 266 19.72 -15.21 2.51
CA ALA A 266 20.60 -16.24 3.08
C ALA A 266 19.89 -17.55 3.42
N ARG A 267 18.54 -17.53 3.45
CA ARG A 267 17.68 -18.72 3.69
C ARG A 267 17.44 -19.52 2.42
#